data_57273e21ea1904a0a4565088f53a7165
#
_entry.id   57273e21ea1904a0a4565088f53a7165
#
_cell.length_a   1.000
_cell.length_b   1.000
_cell.length_c   1.000
_cell.angle_alpha   90.00
_cell.angle_beta   90.00
_cell.angle_gamma   90.00
#
_symmetry.space_group_name_H-M   'P 1'
#
loop_
_entity.id
_entity.type
_entity.pdbx_description
1 polymer ?
#
loop_
_entity_poly.entity_id
_entity_poly.type
_entity_poly.pdbx_seq_one_letter_code
_entity_poly.pdbx_strand_id
1 'polypeptide(L)'
;MDLTTNLPSGRRTYNVILKTPKMKIYTKTGDKGLTSLIGGTRVAKHHIRIESYGTVDELNSYIGLIACQEIEAHHQIILKEIQDRLFTIGASLAADPEKSKMKIPDLLEEDILLLEQEMDKMNEDLPELKHFVLPGGNTIVSYCHLARCVCRRAERLTVALAEGSFVDTKVTVYLNRLSDYLFVLGRKIGDDTNAVENIWVPRVKS
;
A
#
# COMPACT_ATOMS: atom_id res chain seq x y z
N MET A 1 -13.85 -68.54 11.01
CA MET A 1 -12.57 -68.10 11.61
C MET A 1 -12.59 -66.56 11.62
N ASP A 2 -13.03 -66.01 12.75
CA ASP A 2 -13.13 -64.58 12.98
C ASP A 2 -11.76 -64.04 13.42
N LEU A 3 -11.24 -63.05 12.73
CA LEU A 3 -10.08 -62.27 13.16
C LEU A 3 -10.55 -60.83 13.46
N THR A 4 -11.07 -60.63 14.68
CA THR A 4 -11.25 -59.31 15.25
C THR A 4 -9.93 -58.84 15.84
N THR A 5 -9.25 -57.94 15.16
CA THR A 5 -8.11 -57.20 15.71
C THR A 5 -8.58 -55.98 16.51
N ASN A 6 -8.34 -56.04 17.84
CA ASN A 6 -8.52 -54.96 18.77
C ASN A 6 -7.55 -53.81 18.46
N LEU A 7 -8.09 -52.63 18.16
CA LEU A 7 -7.35 -51.35 18.15
C LEU A 7 -7.43 -50.72 19.54
N PRO A 8 -6.31 -50.23 20.11
CA PRO A 8 -6.34 -49.58 21.42
C PRO A 8 -6.99 -48.21 21.33
N SER A 9 -8.12 -48.06 22.03
CA SER A 9 -8.76 -46.80 22.33
C SER A 9 -7.90 -45.96 23.28
N GLY A 10 -7.42 -44.78 22.83
CA GLY A 10 -6.67 -43.89 23.72
C GLY A 10 -6.05 -42.69 23.04
N ARG A 11 -6.79 -41.97 22.18
CA ARG A 11 -6.36 -40.60 21.83
C ARG A 11 -6.77 -39.66 22.97
N ARG A 12 -5.83 -39.35 23.86
CA ARG A 12 -5.94 -38.18 24.74
C ARG A 12 -5.83 -36.94 23.87
N THR A 13 -6.96 -36.33 23.54
CA THR A 13 -7.00 -34.97 23.00
C THR A 13 -6.59 -34.02 24.13
N TYR A 14 -5.35 -33.58 24.09
CA TYR A 14 -4.91 -32.46 24.92
C TYR A 14 -5.52 -31.19 24.34
N ASN A 15 -6.65 -30.75 24.83
CA ASN A 15 -7.14 -29.40 24.64
C ASN A 15 -6.25 -28.45 25.42
N VAL A 16 -5.08 -28.14 24.88
CA VAL A 16 -4.27 -27.01 25.34
C VAL A 16 -4.98 -25.77 24.84
N ILE A 17 -5.91 -25.25 25.64
CA ILE A 17 -6.42 -23.89 25.49
C ILE A 17 -5.25 -22.97 25.86
N LEU A 18 -4.43 -22.62 24.88
CA LEU A 18 -3.51 -21.50 24.98
C LEU A 18 -4.40 -20.27 25.19
N LYS A 19 -4.57 -19.84 26.44
CA LYS A 19 -5.09 -18.50 26.76
C LYS A 19 -4.02 -17.51 26.30
N THR A 20 -4.02 -17.19 25.00
CA THR A 20 -3.32 -16.01 24.52
C THR A 20 -3.91 -14.81 25.24
N PRO A 21 -3.11 -13.99 25.93
CA PRO A 21 -3.63 -12.80 26.60
C PRO A 21 -4.34 -11.98 25.52
N LYS A 22 -5.59 -11.58 25.77
CA LYS A 22 -6.37 -10.70 24.86
C LYS A 22 -5.54 -9.43 24.66
N MET A 23 -4.90 -9.31 23.51
CA MET A 23 -4.12 -8.12 23.17
C MET A 23 -5.07 -6.94 23.06
N LYS A 24 -4.90 -5.94 23.95
CA LYS A 24 -5.67 -4.69 23.86
C LYS A 24 -5.06 -3.84 22.74
N ILE A 25 -5.89 -3.37 21.82
CA ILE A 25 -5.47 -2.48 20.73
C ILE A 25 -5.02 -1.12 21.27
N TYR A 26 -5.68 -0.61 22.30
CA TYR A 26 -5.34 0.68 22.93
C TYR A 26 -4.32 0.50 24.05
N THR A 27 -3.27 1.32 24.05
CA THR A 27 -2.21 1.30 25.07
C THR A 27 -2.22 2.51 25.99
N LYS A 28 -2.92 3.59 25.61
CA LYS A 28 -2.99 4.92 26.28
C LYS A 28 -1.65 5.63 26.41
N THR A 29 -0.57 5.06 25.87
CA THR A 29 0.80 5.63 25.97
C THR A 29 0.99 6.85 25.07
N GLY A 30 0.09 7.05 24.10
CA GLY A 30 0.12 8.14 23.13
C GLY A 30 -0.74 9.36 23.45
N ASP A 31 -1.47 9.36 24.58
CA ASP A 31 -2.49 10.38 24.89
C ASP A 31 -1.89 11.78 25.13
N LYS A 32 -0.59 11.85 25.46
CA LYS A 32 0.15 13.10 25.66
C LYS A 32 0.84 13.61 24.39
N GLY A 33 0.42 13.18 23.18
CA GLY A 33 0.96 13.68 21.91
C GLY A 33 2.31 13.09 21.51
N LEU A 34 2.81 12.06 22.23
CA LEU A 34 4.03 11.35 21.90
C LEU A 34 3.74 9.94 21.42
N THR A 35 4.59 9.41 20.53
CA THR A 35 4.56 8.02 20.07
C THR A 35 5.99 7.45 20.04
N SER A 36 6.12 6.15 19.77
CA SER A 36 7.43 5.50 19.63
C SER A 36 7.63 5.02 18.20
N LEU A 37 8.85 5.22 17.70
CA LEU A 37 9.33 4.55 16.51
C LEU A 37 9.66 3.08 16.82
N ILE A 38 9.78 2.25 15.79
CA ILE A 38 10.39 0.92 15.93
C ILE A 38 11.85 1.11 16.34
N GLY A 39 12.25 0.54 17.46
CA GLY A 39 13.53 0.82 18.13
C GLY A 39 13.37 1.60 19.43
N GLY A 40 12.15 2.08 19.74
CA GLY A 40 11.77 2.64 21.04
C GLY A 40 11.97 4.15 21.19
N THR A 41 12.52 4.83 20.20
CA THR A 41 12.70 6.30 20.24
C THR A 41 11.35 7.00 20.30
N ARG A 42 11.19 7.86 21.31
CA ARG A 42 9.97 8.66 21.51
C ARG A 42 10.04 9.93 20.70
N VAL A 43 9.00 10.18 19.89
CA VAL A 43 8.87 11.36 19.04
C VAL A 43 7.47 11.98 19.19
N ALA A 44 7.31 13.23 18.80
CA ALA A 44 5.99 13.86 18.71
C ALA A 44 5.15 13.17 17.61
N LYS A 45 3.83 13.09 17.80
CA LYS A 45 2.93 12.48 16.81
C LYS A 45 2.92 13.21 15.46
N HIS A 46 3.33 14.48 15.43
CA HIS A 46 3.48 15.29 14.21
C HIS A 46 4.91 15.28 13.63
N HIS A 47 5.77 14.38 14.10
CA HIS A 47 7.11 14.22 13.55
C HIS A 47 7.03 13.75 12.10
N ILE A 48 7.90 14.28 11.21
CA ILE A 48 7.86 13.99 9.75
C ILE A 48 7.89 12.50 9.44
N ARG A 49 8.60 11.67 10.23
CA ARG A 49 8.64 10.23 10.06
C ARG A 49 7.28 9.58 10.35
N ILE A 50 6.55 10.08 11.37
CA ILE A 50 5.19 9.62 11.68
C ILE A 50 4.22 9.98 10.55
N GLU A 51 4.32 11.22 10.05
CA GLU A 51 3.51 11.72 8.93
C GLU A 51 3.77 10.92 7.66
N SER A 52 5.04 10.58 7.37
CA SER A 52 5.41 9.80 6.18
C SER A 52 4.79 8.41 6.20
N TYR A 53 5.02 7.61 7.25
CA TYR A 53 4.44 6.26 7.28
C TYR A 53 2.92 6.27 7.49
N GLY A 54 2.37 7.25 8.19
CA GLY A 54 0.92 7.41 8.33
C GLY A 54 0.24 7.70 7.00
N THR A 55 0.88 8.49 6.13
CA THR A 55 0.37 8.74 4.77
C THR A 55 0.51 7.51 3.87
N VAL A 56 1.54 6.68 4.06
CA VAL A 56 1.67 5.39 3.37
C VAL A 56 0.55 4.43 3.82
N ASP A 57 0.18 4.43 5.10
CA ASP A 57 -0.94 3.63 5.63
C ASP A 57 -2.30 4.10 5.07
N GLU A 58 -2.51 5.43 4.95
CA GLU A 58 -3.66 6.01 4.26
C GLU A 58 -3.71 5.54 2.79
N LEU A 59 -2.58 5.60 2.07
CA LEU A 59 -2.48 5.10 0.70
C LEU A 59 -2.85 3.61 0.61
N ASN A 60 -2.32 2.80 1.52
CA ASN A 60 -2.60 1.36 1.57
C ASN A 60 -4.08 1.06 1.75
N SER A 61 -4.78 1.90 2.53
CA SER A 61 -6.23 1.81 2.69
C SER A 61 -6.99 2.13 1.40
N TYR A 62 -6.52 3.12 0.61
CA TYR A 62 -7.09 3.39 -0.72
C TYR A 62 -6.82 2.27 -1.72
N ILE A 63 -5.63 1.65 -1.70
CA ILE A 63 -5.33 0.46 -2.53
C ILE A 63 -6.31 -0.67 -2.19
N GLY A 64 -6.55 -0.93 -0.90
CA GLY A 64 -7.55 -1.90 -0.45
C GLY A 64 -8.97 -1.56 -0.92
N LEU A 65 -9.35 -0.28 -0.90
CA LEU A 65 -10.65 0.17 -1.40
C LEU A 65 -10.82 -0.12 -2.90
N ILE A 66 -9.80 0.10 -3.72
CA ILE A 66 -9.83 -0.22 -5.15
C ILE A 66 -9.90 -1.74 -5.36
N ALA A 67 -9.08 -2.51 -4.62
CA ALA A 67 -9.05 -3.97 -4.74
C ALA A 67 -10.37 -4.66 -4.37
N CYS A 68 -11.21 -4.02 -3.54
CA CYS A 68 -12.53 -4.52 -3.17
C CYS A 68 -13.62 -4.24 -4.21
N GLN A 69 -13.31 -3.52 -5.29
CA GLN A 69 -14.28 -3.22 -6.34
C GLN A 69 -14.37 -4.35 -7.36
N GLU A 70 -15.42 -4.31 -8.20
CA GLU A 70 -15.58 -5.21 -9.34
C GLU A 70 -14.64 -4.79 -10.48
N ILE A 71 -13.41 -5.29 -10.42
CA ILE A 71 -12.35 -5.10 -11.42
C ILE A 71 -11.78 -6.46 -11.82
N GLU A 72 -11.00 -6.50 -12.90
CA GLU A 72 -10.35 -7.71 -13.37
C GLU A 72 -9.52 -8.38 -12.25
N ALA A 73 -9.60 -9.70 -12.13
CA ALA A 73 -8.93 -10.47 -11.08
C ALA A 73 -7.40 -10.28 -11.09
N HIS A 74 -6.79 -10.08 -12.25
CA HIS A 74 -5.36 -9.77 -12.37
C HIS A 74 -5.01 -8.49 -11.63
N HIS A 75 -5.77 -7.42 -11.82
CA HIS A 75 -5.54 -6.15 -11.10
C HIS A 75 -5.73 -6.30 -9.60
N GLN A 76 -6.68 -7.12 -9.12
CA GLN A 76 -6.83 -7.41 -7.69
C GLN A 76 -5.58 -8.08 -7.10
N ILE A 77 -4.95 -9.01 -7.84
CA ILE A 77 -3.71 -9.68 -7.41
C ILE A 77 -2.56 -8.66 -7.31
N ILE A 78 -2.37 -7.82 -8.33
CA ILE A 78 -1.32 -6.80 -8.33
C ILE A 78 -1.54 -5.78 -7.21
N LEU A 79 -2.77 -5.32 -6.99
CA LEU A 79 -3.09 -4.41 -5.89
C LEU A 79 -2.79 -5.00 -4.52
N LYS A 80 -2.99 -6.33 -4.34
CA LYS A 80 -2.63 -7.01 -3.10
C LYS A 80 -1.11 -7.07 -2.90
N GLU A 81 -0.34 -7.30 -3.95
CA GLU A 81 1.13 -7.24 -3.91
C GLU A 81 1.60 -5.82 -3.55
N ILE A 82 1.00 -4.79 -4.14
CA ILE A 82 1.26 -3.40 -3.81
C ILE A 82 0.98 -3.11 -2.32
N GLN A 83 -0.12 -3.64 -1.74
CA GLN A 83 -0.42 -3.49 -0.32
C GLN A 83 0.67 -4.09 0.57
N ASP A 84 1.23 -5.25 0.21
CA ASP A 84 2.32 -5.87 0.94
C ASP A 84 3.61 -5.01 0.87
N ARG A 85 3.95 -4.48 -0.32
CA ARG A 85 5.08 -3.56 -0.47
C ARG A 85 4.89 -2.26 0.31
N LEU A 86 3.68 -1.70 0.35
CA LEU A 86 3.37 -0.53 1.18
C LEU A 86 3.52 -0.81 2.68
N PHE A 87 3.21 -2.02 3.15
CA PHE A 87 3.51 -2.44 4.53
C PHE A 87 5.00 -2.48 4.80
N THR A 88 5.79 -3.01 3.87
CA THR A 88 7.27 -3.02 3.92
C THR A 88 7.82 -1.59 4.00
N ILE A 89 7.35 -0.69 3.13
CA ILE A 89 7.72 0.73 3.14
C ILE A 89 7.33 1.39 4.46
N GLY A 90 6.11 1.18 4.93
CA GLY A 90 5.62 1.71 6.21
C GLY A 90 6.48 1.26 7.39
N ALA A 91 6.88 -0.02 7.45
CA ALA A 91 7.77 -0.55 8.47
C ALA A 91 9.17 0.09 8.41
N SER A 92 9.73 0.26 7.21
CA SER A 92 11.01 0.93 6.99
C SER A 92 10.98 2.39 7.47
N LEU A 93 9.95 3.14 7.09
CA LEU A 93 9.77 4.53 7.51
C LEU A 93 9.49 4.67 9.01
N ALA A 94 8.82 3.71 9.65
CA ALA A 94 8.53 3.72 11.08
C ALA A 94 9.75 3.35 11.94
N ALA A 95 10.81 2.78 11.36
CA ALA A 95 12.02 2.38 12.08
C ALA A 95 12.91 3.58 12.39
N ASP A 96 13.49 3.56 13.60
CA ASP A 96 14.62 4.43 13.93
C ASP A 96 15.88 3.86 13.26
N PRO A 97 16.52 4.58 12.33
CA PRO A 97 17.65 4.05 11.58
C PRO A 97 18.89 3.75 12.43
N GLU A 98 19.01 4.37 13.61
CA GLU A 98 20.16 4.19 14.50
C GLU A 98 19.92 3.12 15.58
N LYS A 99 18.66 2.95 16.02
CA LYS A 99 18.33 2.12 17.18
C LYS A 99 17.55 0.84 16.86
N SER A 100 16.90 0.78 15.70
CA SER A 100 16.14 -0.40 15.35
C SER A 100 17.08 -1.58 15.06
N LYS A 101 16.89 -2.66 15.82
CA LYS A 101 17.54 -3.96 15.58
C LYS A 101 16.64 -4.92 14.82
N MET A 102 15.45 -4.48 14.44
CA MET A 102 14.48 -5.29 13.72
C MET A 102 14.96 -5.47 12.27
N LYS A 103 15.02 -6.71 11.82
CA LYS A 103 15.21 -6.99 10.40
C LYS A 103 13.92 -6.62 9.67
N ILE A 104 13.94 -5.49 8.97
CA ILE A 104 12.84 -5.02 8.16
C ILE A 104 12.94 -5.70 6.80
N PRO A 105 11.82 -6.16 6.18
CA PRO A 105 11.83 -6.65 4.81
C PRO A 105 12.36 -5.57 3.86
N ASP A 106 13.13 -5.97 2.86
CA ASP A 106 13.66 -5.06 1.86
C ASP A 106 12.67 -4.86 0.73
N LEU A 107 12.63 -3.64 0.20
CA LEU A 107 12.03 -3.33 -1.10
C LEU A 107 13.08 -3.64 -2.18
N LEU A 108 12.70 -4.40 -3.19
CA LEU A 108 13.59 -4.85 -4.26
C LEU A 108 13.40 -4.04 -5.54
N GLU A 109 14.38 -4.06 -6.43
CA GLU A 109 14.25 -3.45 -7.77
C GLU A 109 13.16 -4.13 -8.60
N GLU A 110 12.96 -5.43 -8.40
CA GLU A 110 11.92 -6.23 -9.04
C GLU A 110 10.52 -5.73 -8.69
N ASP A 111 10.32 -5.16 -7.49
CA ASP A 111 9.04 -4.57 -7.09
C ASP A 111 8.72 -3.31 -7.91
N ILE A 112 9.74 -2.52 -8.26
CA ILE A 112 9.61 -1.34 -9.13
C ILE A 112 9.36 -1.78 -10.56
N LEU A 113 10.14 -2.74 -11.04
CA LEU A 113 10.02 -3.29 -12.38
C LEU A 113 8.64 -3.91 -12.63
N LEU A 114 8.04 -4.55 -11.62
CA LEU A 114 6.68 -5.07 -11.70
C LEU A 114 5.68 -3.97 -12.06
N LEU A 115 5.75 -2.81 -11.40
CA LEU A 115 4.85 -1.67 -11.70
C LEU A 115 5.03 -1.17 -13.13
N GLU A 116 6.28 -1.09 -13.61
CA GLU A 116 6.60 -0.67 -14.97
C GLU A 116 6.03 -1.65 -16.00
N GLN A 117 6.25 -2.95 -15.81
CA GLN A 117 5.74 -3.99 -16.70
C GLN A 117 4.21 -4.03 -16.75
N GLU A 118 3.56 -3.83 -15.63
CA GLU A 118 2.09 -3.79 -15.59
C GLU A 118 1.54 -2.53 -16.28
N MET A 119 2.22 -1.38 -16.18
CA MET A 119 1.85 -0.19 -16.95
C MET A 119 2.01 -0.41 -18.45
N ASP A 120 3.13 -1.02 -18.86
CA ASP A 120 3.40 -1.30 -20.28
C ASP A 120 2.31 -2.20 -20.86
N LYS A 121 1.95 -3.28 -20.17
CA LYS A 121 0.84 -4.19 -20.58
C LYS A 121 -0.49 -3.44 -20.73
N MET A 122 -0.86 -2.63 -19.74
CA MET A 122 -2.11 -1.87 -19.80
C MET A 122 -2.13 -0.88 -20.96
N ASN A 123 -0.97 -0.27 -21.27
CA ASN A 123 -0.84 0.70 -22.35
C ASN A 123 -0.90 0.09 -23.75
N GLU A 124 -0.69 -1.24 -23.92
CA GLU A 124 -0.86 -1.92 -25.21
C GLU A 124 -2.30 -1.79 -25.75
N ASP A 125 -3.28 -1.81 -24.86
CA ASP A 125 -4.70 -1.74 -25.20
C ASP A 125 -5.28 -0.32 -25.14
N LEU A 126 -4.61 0.61 -24.44
CA LEU A 126 -5.14 1.94 -24.20
C LEU A 126 -4.85 2.90 -25.37
N PRO A 127 -5.79 3.80 -25.70
CA PRO A 127 -5.54 4.84 -26.67
C PRO A 127 -4.42 5.79 -26.20
N GLU A 128 -3.66 6.34 -27.15
CA GLU A 128 -2.59 7.29 -26.85
C GLU A 128 -3.11 8.50 -26.07
N LEU A 129 -2.43 8.86 -24.98
CA LEU A 129 -2.76 10.00 -24.14
C LEU A 129 -2.30 11.31 -24.80
N LYS A 130 -3.20 12.05 -25.44
CA LYS A 130 -2.90 13.32 -26.16
C LYS A 130 -3.23 14.58 -25.36
N HIS A 131 -4.01 14.44 -24.29
CA HIS A 131 -4.54 15.56 -23.52
C HIS A 131 -4.49 15.27 -22.02
N PHE A 132 -4.53 16.32 -21.21
CA PHE A 132 -4.76 16.14 -19.78
C PHE A 132 -6.19 15.65 -19.53
N VAL A 133 -6.32 14.74 -18.56
CA VAL A 133 -7.58 14.14 -18.16
C VAL A 133 -8.00 14.70 -16.80
N LEU A 134 -9.25 15.12 -16.70
CA LEU A 134 -9.85 15.50 -15.43
C LEU A 134 -10.18 14.23 -14.63
N PRO A 135 -9.83 14.19 -13.33
CA PRO A 135 -10.20 13.07 -12.47
C PRO A 135 -11.72 12.82 -12.46
N GLY A 136 -12.14 11.58 -12.71
CA GLY A 136 -13.57 11.24 -12.79
C GLY A 136 -13.82 10.11 -13.80
N GLY A 137 -15.05 10.05 -14.32
CA GLY A 137 -15.52 9.01 -15.24
C GLY A 137 -16.46 8.04 -14.54
N ASN A 138 -15.97 7.30 -13.56
CA ASN A 138 -16.80 6.52 -12.64
C ASN A 138 -16.19 6.49 -11.23
N THR A 139 -16.84 5.78 -10.30
CA THR A 139 -16.43 5.71 -8.90
C THR A 139 -15.06 5.07 -8.72
N ILE A 140 -14.77 3.96 -9.44
CA ILE A 140 -13.52 3.22 -9.28
C ILE A 140 -12.34 4.02 -9.86
N VAL A 141 -12.52 4.63 -11.03
CA VAL A 141 -11.55 5.56 -11.64
C VAL A 141 -11.24 6.71 -10.68
N SER A 142 -12.28 7.27 -10.04
CA SER A 142 -12.11 8.34 -9.04
C SER A 142 -11.29 7.87 -7.83
N TYR A 143 -11.46 6.63 -7.36
CA TYR A 143 -10.63 6.05 -6.30
C TYR A 143 -9.16 5.91 -6.73
N CYS A 144 -8.88 5.50 -7.97
CA CYS A 144 -7.51 5.47 -8.49
C CYS A 144 -6.86 6.85 -8.46
N HIS A 145 -7.58 7.90 -8.85
CA HIS A 145 -7.07 9.26 -8.78
C HIS A 145 -6.85 9.77 -7.35
N LEU A 146 -7.72 9.41 -6.39
CA LEU A 146 -7.53 9.73 -4.97
C LEU A 146 -6.29 9.03 -4.43
N ALA A 147 -6.15 7.71 -4.67
CA ALA A 147 -4.97 6.94 -4.28
C ALA A 147 -3.69 7.53 -4.86
N ARG A 148 -3.70 7.91 -6.15
CA ARG A 148 -2.59 8.60 -6.81
C ARG A 148 -2.21 9.91 -6.12
N CYS A 149 -3.17 10.73 -5.74
CA CYS A 149 -2.90 11.99 -5.04
C CYS A 149 -2.30 11.77 -3.65
N VAL A 150 -2.77 10.76 -2.91
CA VAL A 150 -2.21 10.36 -1.61
C VAL A 150 -0.80 9.77 -1.78
N CYS A 151 -0.59 8.94 -2.81
CA CYS A 151 0.73 8.40 -3.17
C CYS A 151 1.76 9.50 -3.40
N ARG A 152 1.42 10.52 -4.18
CA ARG A 152 2.27 11.69 -4.41
C ARG A 152 2.51 12.53 -3.14
N ARG A 153 1.56 12.55 -2.21
CA ARG A 153 1.77 13.17 -0.89
C ARG A 153 2.75 12.34 -0.06
N ALA A 154 2.61 11.02 -0.01
CA ALA A 154 3.54 10.12 0.67
C ALA A 154 4.96 10.24 0.10
N GLU A 155 5.11 10.28 -1.23
CA GLU A 155 6.38 10.50 -1.91
C GLU A 155 7.05 11.80 -1.44
N ARG A 156 6.34 12.94 -1.49
CA ARG A 156 6.90 14.24 -1.06
C ARG A 156 7.31 14.26 0.41
N LEU A 157 6.53 13.64 1.30
CA LEU A 157 6.88 13.52 2.73
C LEU A 157 8.12 12.64 2.92
N THR A 158 8.25 11.57 2.14
CA THR A 158 9.41 10.67 2.18
C THR A 158 10.67 11.38 1.66
N VAL A 159 10.55 12.18 0.60
CA VAL A 159 11.65 13.03 0.10
C VAL A 159 12.08 14.03 1.17
N ALA A 160 11.14 14.74 1.79
CA ALA A 160 11.45 15.68 2.88
C ALA A 160 12.09 14.99 4.09
N LEU A 161 11.66 13.77 4.44
CA LEU A 161 12.29 12.98 5.49
C LEU A 161 13.74 12.61 5.14
N ALA A 162 14.01 12.30 3.87
CA ALA A 162 15.35 11.91 3.40
C ALA A 162 16.38 13.06 3.48
N GLU A 163 15.96 14.32 3.55
CA GLU A 163 16.86 15.46 3.74
C GLU A 163 17.54 15.45 5.12
N GLY A 164 16.91 14.89 6.14
CA GLY A 164 17.40 14.92 7.52
C GLY A 164 17.59 13.56 8.18
N SER A 165 17.26 12.46 7.49
CA SER A 165 17.32 11.10 8.06
C SER A 165 17.47 10.07 6.95
N PHE A 166 18.06 8.93 7.28
CA PHE A 166 18.17 7.84 6.31
C PHE A 166 16.79 7.33 5.85
N VAL A 167 16.63 7.23 4.55
CA VAL A 167 15.54 6.58 3.83
C VAL A 167 16.17 5.84 2.64
N ASP A 168 15.82 4.57 2.43
CA ASP A 168 16.25 3.83 1.23
C ASP A 168 15.68 4.53 -0.02
N THR A 169 16.55 4.80 -0.99
CA THR A 169 16.18 5.48 -2.24
C THR A 169 15.11 4.74 -3.03
N LYS A 170 15.06 3.41 -2.94
CA LYS A 170 14.02 2.58 -3.56
C LYS A 170 12.61 2.96 -3.10
N VAL A 171 12.46 3.44 -1.86
CA VAL A 171 11.15 3.86 -1.32
C VAL A 171 10.59 5.03 -2.12
N THR A 172 11.41 6.06 -2.37
CA THR A 172 10.96 7.22 -3.15
C THR A 172 10.70 6.88 -4.61
N VAL A 173 11.57 6.03 -5.20
CA VAL A 173 11.40 5.55 -6.58
C VAL A 173 10.12 4.72 -6.72
N TYR A 174 9.87 3.80 -5.78
CA TYR A 174 8.65 2.98 -5.80
C TYR A 174 7.38 3.83 -5.69
N LEU A 175 7.33 4.77 -4.74
CA LEU A 175 6.17 5.66 -4.58
C LEU A 175 5.94 6.54 -5.81
N ASN A 176 7.00 7.04 -6.44
CA ASN A 176 6.89 7.76 -7.70
C ASN A 176 6.27 6.86 -8.79
N ARG A 177 6.83 5.67 -9.01
CA ARG A 177 6.35 4.72 -10.00
C ARG A 177 4.93 4.23 -9.71
N LEU A 178 4.59 4.00 -8.43
CA LEU A 178 3.23 3.63 -8.02
C LEU A 178 2.21 4.73 -8.36
N SER A 179 2.61 6.01 -8.27
CA SER A 179 1.71 7.10 -8.67
C SER A 179 1.36 7.05 -10.15
N ASP A 180 2.32 6.68 -11.01
CA ASP A 180 2.11 6.52 -12.45
C ASP A 180 1.26 5.28 -12.75
N TYR A 181 1.54 4.16 -12.08
CA TYR A 181 0.73 2.94 -12.15
C TYR A 181 -0.75 3.21 -11.81
N LEU A 182 -1.03 3.94 -10.74
CA LEU A 182 -2.40 4.27 -10.34
C LEU A 182 -3.12 5.15 -11.37
N PHE A 183 -2.39 5.99 -12.09
CA PHE A 183 -2.95 6.76 -13.19
C PHE A 183 -3.33 5.85 -14.37
N VAL A 184 -2.41 4.97 -14.79
CA VAL A 184 -2.64 4.05 -15.92
C VAL A 184 -3.75 3.04 -15.56
N LEU A 185 -3.74 2.49 -14.33
CA LEU A 185 -4.81 1.62 -13.84
C LEU A 185 -6.18 2.30 -13.88
N GLY A 186 -6.25 3.57 -13.49
CA GLY A 186 -7.51 4.33 -13.58
C GLY A 186 -8.01 4.44 -15.01
N ARG A 187 -7.12 4.66 -15.99
CA ARG A 187 -7.47 4.67 -17.41
C ARG A 187 -7.94 3.30 -17.90
N LYS A 188 -7.20 2.23 -17.53
CA LYS A 188 -7.55 0.85 -17.92
C LYS A 188 -8.93 0.45 -17.38
N ILE A 189 -9.18 0.68 -16.10
CA ILE A 189 -10.51 0.43 -15.51
C ILE A 189 -11.59 1.29 -16.17
N GLY A 190 -11.27 2.52 -16.53
CA GLY A 190 -12.18 3.41 -17.27
C GLY A 190 -12.55 2.81 -18.63
N ASP A 191 -11.58 2.33 -19.37
CA ASP A 191 -11.77 1.67 -20.68
C ASP A 191 -12.60 0.39 -20.54
N ASP A 192 -12.22 -0.51 -19.63
CA ASP A 192 -12.90 -1.78 -19.36
C ASP A 192 -14.38 -1.60 -18.95
N THR A 193 -14.70 -0.48 -18.31
CA THR A 193 -16.04 -0.16 -17.84
C THR A 193 -16.81 0.82 -18.74
N ASN A 194 -16.24 1.16 -19.90
CA ASN A 194 -16.79 2.17 -20.83
C ASN A 194 -17.08 3.51 -20.14
N ALA A 195 -16.26 3.91 -19.16
CA ALA A 195 -16.36 5.21 -18.53
C ALA A 195 -15.83 6.31 -19.47
N VAL A 196 -16.50 7.46 -19.47
CA VAL A 196 -16.06 8.60 -20.30
C VAL A 196 -14.79 9.21 -19.71
N GLU A 197 -13.69 9.22 -20.47
CA GLU A 197 -12.49 9.95 -20.12
C GLU A 197 -12.71 11.46 -20.35
N ASN A 198 -12.71 12.24 -19.28
CA ASN A 198 -12.99 13.68 -19.33
C ASN A 198 -11.73 14.45 -19.72
N ILE A 199 -11.62 14.82 -20.98
CA ILE A 199 -10.49 15.61 -21.48
C ILE A 199 -10.57 17.04 -20.93
N TRP A 200 -9.47 17.54 -20.38
CA TRP A 200 -9.37 18.93 -19.96
C TRP A 200 -9.12 19.85 -21.15
N VAL A 201 -10.02 20.79 -21.36
CA VAL A 201 -9.89 21.85 -22.37
C VAL A 201 -9.67 23.18 -21.65
N PRO A 202 -8.51 23.85 -21.87
CA PRO A 202 -8.23 25.14 -21.24
C PRO A 202 -9.18 26.20 -21.72
N ARG A 203 -9.70 27.03 -20.82
CA ARG A 203 -10.48 28.22 -21.19
C ARG A 203 -9.51 29.29 -21.70
N VAL A 204 -9.45 29.47 -23.01
CA VAL A 204 -8.68 30.56 -23.63
C VAL A 204 -9.51 31.83 -23.53
N LYS A 205 -8.97 32.92 -22.95
CA LYS A 205 -9.56 34.24 -23.04
C LYS A 205 -9.32 34.73 -24.46
N SER A 206 -10.41 35.02 -25.20
CA SER A 206 -10.38 35.77 -26.46
C SER A 206 -9.92 37.22 -26.21
#